data_6235c2864093d3b3eec77fb1211574bb
#
_entry.id   6235c2864093d3b3eec77fb1211574bb
#
_cell.length_a   1.000
_cell.length_b   1.000
_cell.length_c   1.000
_cell.angle_alpha   90.00
_cell.angle_beta   90.00
_cell.angle_gamma   90.00
#
_symmetry.space_group_name_H-M   'P 1'
#
loop_
_entity.id
_entity.type
_entity.pdbx_description
1 polymer ?
#
loop_
_entity_poly.entity_id
_entity_poly.type
_entity_poly.pdbx_seq_one_letter_code
_entity_poly.pdbx_strand_id
1 'polypeptide(L)'
;MSIVDTTIKDHPYQLVLVYASKGCAYQELVADLKKLLLSNITIIVTGDFNFHSKERNALTYFLVAKKMLRQLVNWPTHDEGRTIDHCYVSKNARVQITRYSPYYSDHDGLCIEFEHFPW
;
A
#
# COMPACT_ATOMS: atom_id res chain seq x y z
N MET A 1 -0.76 -0.01 -12.55
CA MET A 1 -1.58 -0.20 -11.32
C MET A 1 -2.61 -1.27 -11.58
N SER A 2 -2.79 -2.18 -10.64
CA SER A 2 -3.78 -3.26 -10.75
C SER A 2 -4.69 -3.21 -9.54
N ILE A 3 -5.99 -3.48 -9.75
CA ILE A 3 -6.98 -3.48 -8.68
C ILE A 3 -7.69 -4.83 -8.68
N VAL A 4 -7.79 -5.42 -7.51
CA VAL A 4 -8.49 -6.70 -7.30
C VAL A 4 -9.51 -6.52 -6.19
N ASP A 5 -10.77 -6.79 -6.51
CA ASP A 5 -11.82 -6.87 -5.51
C ASP A 5 -11.93 -8.34 -5.07
N THR A 6 -11.87 -8.57 -3.77
CA THR A 6 -11.90 -9.91 -3.22
C THR A 6 -12.60 -9.94 -1.87
N THR A 7 -12.92 -11.13 -1.40
CA THR A 7 -13.44 -11.33 -0.05
C THR A 7 -12.50 -12.27 0.70
N ILE A 8 -12.26 -11.95 1.96
CA ILE A 8 -11.48 -12.78 2.86
C ILE A 8 -12.32 -13.02 4.09
N LYS A 9 -12.70 -14.27 4.33
CA LYS A 9 -13.62 -14.66 5.41
C LYS A 9 -14.89 -13.81 5.42
N ASP A 10 -15.51 -13.66 4.25
CA ASP A 10 -16.74 -12.91 4.01
C ASP A 10 -16.64 -11.40 4.19
N HIS A 11 -15.44 -10.87 4.42
CA HIS A 11 -15.21 -9.44 4.42
C HIS A 11 -14.72 -8.96 3.06
N PRO A 12 -15.33 -7.93 2.49
CA PRO A 12 -14.88 -7.40 1.20
C PRO A 12 -13.63 -6.56 1.36
N TYR A 13 -12.67 -6.77 0.48
CA TYR A 13 -11.43 -6.01 0.40
C TYR A 13 -11.23 -5.50 -1.01
N GLN A 14 -10.63 -4.33 -1.12
CA GLN A 14 -10.11 -3.84 -2.38
C GLN A 14 -8.58 -3.78 -2.27
N LEU A 15 -7.91 -4.61 -3.06
CA LEU A 15 -6.46 -4.64 -3.13
C LEU A 15 -6.01 -3.82 -4.32
N VAL A 16 -5.16 -2.83 -4.09
CA VAL A 16 -4.60 -2.00 -5.14
C VAL A 16 -3.10 -2.20 -5.16
N LEU A 17 -2.58 -2.67 -6.29
CA LEU A 17 -1.15 -2.85 -6.49
C LEU A 17 -0.64 -1.68 -7.33
N VAL A 18 0.36 -0.99 -6.79
CA VAL A 18 0.93 0.21 -7.40
C VAL A 18 2.38 -0.04 -7.78
N TYR A 19 2.74 0.36 -8.99
CA TYR A 19 4.13 0.52 -9.39
C TYR A 19 4.26 1.94 -9.93
N ALA A 20 4.99 2.79 -9.21
CA ALA A 20 5.23 4.16 -9.62
C ALA A 20 6.64 4.27 -10.17
N SER A 21 6.77 4.60 -11.46
CA SER A 21 8.08 4.83 -12.05
C SER A 21 8.67 6.14 -11.54
N LYS A 22 10.00 6.26 -11.58
CA LYS A 22 10.66 7.52 -11.25
C LYS A 22 10.14 8.64 -12.16
N GLY A 23 9.77 9.76 -11.56
CA GLY A 23 9.27 10.91 -12.29
C GLY A 23 7.82 10.80 -12.75
N CYS A 24 7.06 9.81 -12.27
CA CYS A 24 5.65 9.73 -12.59
C CYS A 24 4.89 10.93 -11.98
N ALA A 25 3.80 11.33 -12.64
CA ALA A 25 2.96 12.40 -12.14
C ALA A 25 2.02 11.84 -11.06
N TYR A 26 2.33 12.12 -9.80
CA TYR A 26 1.53 11.60 -8.68
C TYR A 26 0.08 12.09 -8.71
N GLN A 27 -0.16 13.28 -9.28
CA GLN A 27 -1.51 13.82 -9.44
C GLN A 27 -2.37 12.95 -10.35
N GLU A 28 -1.78 12.38 -11.39
CA GLU A 28 -2.51 11.46 -12.28
C GLU A 28 -2.87 10.16 -11.58
N LEU A 29 -1.94 9.63 -10.79
CA LEU A 29 -2.19 8.43 -9.99
C LEU A 29 -3.29 8.68 -8.96
N VAL A 30 -3.28 9.85 -8.31
CA VAL A 30 -4.33 10.27 -7.37
C VAL A 30 -5.68 10.35 -8.08
N ALA A 31 -5.72 10.93 -9.29
CA ALA A 31 -6.98 11.04 -10.05
C ALA A 31 -7.56 9.66 -10.37
N ASP A 32 -6.71 8.71 -10.74
CA ASP A 32 -7.14 7.34 -10.99
C ASP A 32 -7.66 6.67 -9.71
N LEU A 33 -6.96 6.83 -8.61
CA LEU A 33 -7.37 6.25 -7.33
C LEU A 33 -8.69 6.84 -6.82
N LYS A 34 -8.92 8.12 -7.02
CA LYS A 34 -10.21 8.74 -6.65
C LYS A 34 -11.40 8.08 -7.34
N LYS A 35 -11.21 7.65 -8.58
CA LYS A 35 -12.27 6.99 -9.36
C LYS A 35 -12.48 5.55 -8.94
N LEU A 36 -11.42 4.88 -8.49
CA LEU A 36 -11.39 3.43 -8.33
C LEU A 36 -11.60 2.97 -6.89
N LEU A 37 -11.21 3.78 -5.89
CA LEU A 37 -11.33 3.39 -4.50
C LEU A 37 -12.77 3.57 -4.01
N LEU A 38 -13.30 2.51 -3.42
CA LEU A 38 -14.64 2.49 -2.86
C LEU A 38 -14.59 2.94 -1.40
N SER A 39 -15.61 3.70 -0.96
CA SER A 39 -15.60 4.34 0.35
C SER A 39 -16.01 3.42 1.51
N ASN A 40 -16.72 2.33 1.22
CA ASN A 40 -17.31 1.45 2.24
C ASN A 40 -16.69 0.05 2.28
N ILE A 41 -15.53 -0.12 1.67
CA ILE A 41 -14.80 -1.40 1.61
C ILE A 41 -13.44 -1.19 2.24
N THR A 42 -12.94 -2.22 2.91
CA THR A 42 -11.57 -2.21 3.44
C THR A 42 -10.58 -2.17 2.29
N ILE A 43 -9.66 -1.22 2.33
CA ILE A 43 -8.74 -0.93 1.24
C ILE A 43 -7.31 -1.26 1.68
N ILE A 44 -6.56 -1.91 0.80
CA ILE A 44 -5.12 -2.12 0.94
C ILE A 44 -4.46 -1.63 -0.35
N VAL A 45 -3.61 -0.61 -0.23
CA VAL A 45 -2.83 -0.07 -1.34
C VAL A 45 -1.37 -0.37 -1.08
N THR A 46 -0.75 -1.18 -1.92
CA THR A 46 0.62 -1.62 -1.69
C THR A 46 1.41 -1.68 -2.98
N GLY A 47 2.73 -1.66 -2.88
CA GLY A 47 3.62 -1.80 -4.02
C GLY A 47 4.85 -0.94 -3.93
N ASP A 48 5.51 -0.74 -5.08
CA ASP A 48 6.70 0.08 -5.22
C ASP A 48 6.28 1.49 -5.62
N PHE A 49 6.46 2.43 -4.69
CA PHE A 49 6.08 3.82 -4.88
C PHE A 49 7.24 4.70 -5.38
N ASN A 50 8.47 4.16 -5.40
CA ASN A 50 9.67 4.85 -5.87
C ASN A 50 9.97 6.19 -5.18
N PHE A 51 9.43 6.41 -3.97
CA PHE A 51 9.83 7.53 -3.13
C PHE A 51 9.81 7.09 -1.67
N HIS A 52 10.58 7.78 -0.84
CA HIS A 52 10.64 7.47 0.59
C HIS A 52 9.26 7.72 1.23
N SER A 53 8.83 6.80 2.10
CA SER A 53 7.50 6.83 2.72
C SER A 53 7.20 8.11 3.51
N LYS A 54 8.23 8.82 3.94
CA LYS A 54 8.08 10.09 4.68
C LYS A 54 8.01 11.32 3.76
N GLU A 55 8.17 11.14 2.45
CA GLU A 55 8.04 12.25 1.52
C GLU A 55 6.59 12.74 1.48
N ARG A 56 6.43 14.06 1.46
CA ARG A 56 5.10 14.69 1.37
C ARG A 56 4.84 15.08 -0.07
N ASN A 57 3.87 14.42 -0.68
CA ASN A 57 3.46 14.72 -2.05
C ASN A 57 1.95 14.52 -2.18
N ALA A 58 1.42 14.73 -3.39
CA ALA A 58 -0.03 14.61 -3.63
C ALA A 58 -0.56 13.21 -3.29
N LEU A 59 0.23 12.18 -3.56
CA LEU A 59 -0.18 10.80 -3.32
C LEU A 59 -0.22 10.48 -1.83
N THR A 60 0.81 10.83 -1.06
CA THR A 60 0.80 10.60 0.40
C THR A 60 -0.30 11.40 1.08
N TYR A 61 -0.54 12.64 0.65
CA TYR A 61 -1.63 13.44 1.18
C TYR A 61 -2.98 12.78 0.93
N PHE A 62 -3.20 12.29 -0.29
CA PHE A 62 -4.45 11.62 -0.65
C PHE A 62 -4.67 10.36 0.18
N LEU A 63 -3.67 9.49 0.28
CA LEU A 63 -3.82 8.20 0.97
C LEU A 63 -3.95 8.37 2.48
N VAL A 64 -3.14 9.22 3.10
CA VAL A 64 -3.10 9.33 4.56
C VAL A 64 -4.08 10.37 5.08
N ALA A 65 -4.16 11.55 4.50
CA ALA A 65 -5.01 12.61 5.01
C ALA A 65 -6.44 12.54 4.49
N LYS A 66 -6.64 12.24 3.21
CA LYS A 66 -7.98 12.17 2.62
C LYS A 66 -8.66 10.83 2.82
N LYS A 67 -7.96 9.74 2.57
CA LYS A 67 -8.51 8.38 2.71
C LYS A 67 -8.30 7.80 4.10
N MET A 68 -7.53 8.46 4.95
CA MET A 68 -7.29 8.05 6.33
C MET A 68 -6.68 6.65 6.45
N LEU A 69 -5.82 6.29 5.51
CA LEU A 69 -5.14 5.00 5.54
C LEU A 69 -3.90 5.06 6.43
N ARG A 70 -3.52 3.91 6.99
CA ARG A 70 -2.28 3.77 7.78
C ARG A 70 -1.19 3.18 6.92
N GLN A 71 0.00 3.76 6.95
CA GLN A 71 1.18 3.19 6.29
C GLN A 71 1.89 2.25 7.27
N LEU A 72 2.04 0.97 6.89
CA LEU A 72 2.52 -0.07 7.78
C LEU A 72 4.03 -0.35 7.66
N VAL A 73 4.66 0.00 6.54
CA VAL A 73 6.08 -0.32 6.32
C VAL A 73 6.94 0.74 6.99
N ASN A 74 7.68 0.35 8.03
CA ASN A 74 8.51 1.26 8.81
C ASN A 74 9.98 0.87 8.82
N TRP A 75 10.43 0.13 7.78
CA TRP A 75 11.83 -0.26 7.61
C TRP A 75 12.28 0.02 6.18
N PRO A 76 13.61 0.13 5.95
CA PRO A 76 14.13 0.31 4.58
C PRO A 76 13.82 -0.92 3.74
N THR A 77 13.28 -0.70 2.54
CA THR A 77 12.95 -1.77 1.59
C THR A 77 13.87 -1.81 0.39
N HIS A 78 14.80 -0.86 0.28
CA HIS A 78 15.77 -0.78 -0.80
C HIS A 78 17.19 -0.69 -0.22
N ASP A 79 18.19 -1.19 -0.95
CA ASP A 79 19.60 -1.23 -0.53
C ASP A 79 20.15 0.15 -0.14
N GLU A 80 19.59 1.23 -0.70
CA GLU A 80 19.99 2.60 -0.38
C GLU A 80 19.43 3.13 0.94
N GLY A 81 18.73 2.30 1.69
CA GLY A 81 18.17 2.69 2.99
C GLY A 81 16.87 3.45 2.93
N ARG A 82 16.22 3.51 1.76
CA ARG A 82 14.94 4.20 1.61
C ARG A 82 13.78 3.20 1.71
N THR A 83 12.67 3.67 2.26
CA THR A 83 11.43 2.90 2.29
C THR A 83 10.60 3.30 1.07
N ILE A 84 10.78 2.60 -0.04
CA ILE A 84 10.11 2.88 -1.32
C ILE A 84 8.99 1.90 -1.64
N ASP A 85 8.92 0.78 -0.94
CA ASP A 85 7.81 -0.16 -1.01
C ASP A 85 6.91 0.12 0.19
N HIS A 86 5.65 0.46 -0.06
CA HIS A 86 4.72 0.90 0.96
C HIS A 86 3.50 -0.02 1.03
N CYS A 87 2.80 0.04 2.17
CA CYS A 87 1.52 -0.62 2.34
C CYS A 87 0.60 0.29 3.15
N TYR A 88 -0.44 0.78 2.52
CA TYR A 88 -1.45 1.64 3.14
C TYR A 88 -2.73 0.84 3.34
N VAL A 89 -3.28 0.85 4.54
CA VAL A 89 -4.46 0.05 4.88
C VAL A 89 -5.50 0.89 5.58
N SER A 90 -6.76 0.53 5.41
CA SER A 90 -7.87 1.13 6.16
C SER A 90 -7.66 0.92 7.66
N LYS A 91 -8.13 1.86 8.49
CA LYS A 91 -7.96 1.79 9.94
C LYS A 91 -8.58 0.54 10.56
N ASN A 92 -9.65 0.03 9.97
CA ASN A 92 -10.35 -1.17 10.44
C ASN A 92 -9.76 -2.46 9.87
N ALA A 93 -8.77 -2.38 9.01
CA ALA A 93 -8.14 -3.56 8.44
C ALA A 93 -7.31 -4.27 9.50
N ARG A 94 -7.52 -5.57 9.63
CA ARG A 94 -6.76 -6.42 10.55
C ARG A 94 -5.77 -7.24 9.76
N VAL A 95 -4.64 -6.62 9.49
CA VAL A 95 -3.55 -7.22 8.71
C VAL A 95 -2.24 -6.95 9.44
N GLN A 96 -1.31 -7.87 9.26
CA GLN A 96 0.08 -7.70 9.67
C GLN A 96 0.94 -7.72 8.43
N ILE A 97 2.02 -6.96 8.46
CA ILE A 97 2.97 -6.95 7.38
C ILE A 97 4.31 -7.44 7.89
N THR A 98 4.94 -8.35 7.14
CA THR A 98 6.24 -8.87 7.47
C THR A 98 7.20 -8.64 6.32
N ARG A 99 8.47 -8.58 6.66
CA ARG A 99 9.56 -8.31 5.75
C ARG A 99 10.13 -9.60 5.20
N TYR A 100 10.42 -9.61 3.90
CA TYR A 100 11.13 -10.68 3.25
C TYR A 100 12.31 -10.09 2.47
N SER A 101 13.53 -10.55 2.76
CA SER A 101 14.75 -10.01 2.16
C SER A 101 15.41 -11.05 1.26
N PRO A 102 15.01 -11.16 -0.02
CA PRO A 102 15.64 -12.11 -0.92
C PRO A 102 17.04 -11.64 -1.33
N TYR A 103 17.97 -12.57 -1.38
CA TYR A 103 19.36 -12.26 -1.75
C TYR A 103 19.54 -11.89 -3.23
N TYR A 104 18.54 -12.16 -4.05
CA TYR A 104 18.60 -11.94 -5.50
C TYR A 104 17.97 -10.59 -5.93
N SER A 105 17.54 -9.78 -4.99
CA SER A 105 16.89 -8.51 -5.29
C SER A 105 17.43 -7.41 -4.39
N ASP A 106 17.46 -6.17 -4.89
CA ASP A 106 17.78 -4.98 -4.10
C ASP A 106 16.58 -4.44 -3.31
N HIS A 107 15.40 -5.06 -3.47
CA HIS A 107 14.19 -4.74 -2.73
C HIS A 107 13.86 -5.85 -1.73
N ASP A 108 13.33 -5.44 -0.57
CA ASP A 108 12.66 -6.37 0.32
C ASP A 108 11.26 -6.65 -0.19
N GLY A 109 10.81 -7.89 -0.10
CA GLY A 109 9.44 -8.25 -0.34
C GLY A 109 8.57 -7.93 0.87
N LEU A 110 7.28 -7.72 0.63
CA LEU A 110 6.31 -7.50 1.68
C LEU A 110 5.31 -8.66 1.70
N CYS A 111 5.15 -9.26 2.88
CA CYS A 111 4.16 -10.31 3.08
C CYS A 111 3.03 -9.75 3.94
N ILE A 112 1.81 -9.76 3.39
CA ILE A 112 0.63 -9.24 4.07
C ILE A 112 -0.16 -10.42 4.61
N GLU A 113 -0.30 -10.49 5.92
CA GLU A 113 -1.02 -11.55 6.60
C GLU A 113 -2.32 -11.00 7.17
N PHE A 114 -3.42 -11.71 6.89
CA PHE A 114 -4.73 -11.35 7.40
C PHE A 114 -4.96 -12.05 8.72
N GLU A 115 -5.36 -11.29 9.75
CA GLU A 115 -5.66 -11.86 11.05
C GLU A 115 -6.92 -12.71 10.98
N HIS A 116 -6.87 -13.84 11.68
CA HIS A 116 -8.02 -14.73 11.81
C HIS A 116 -8.82 -14.37 13.04
N PHE A 117 -10.13 -14.26 12.88
CA PHE A 117 -11.03 -14.05 14.00
C PHE A 117 -11.62 -15.39 14.42
N PRO A 118 -11.57 -15.69 15.72
CA PRO A 118 -12.29 -16.84 16.24
C PRO A 118 -13.77 -16.46 16.40
N TRP A 119 -14.55 -16.77 15.41
CA TRP A 119 -16.00 -16.65 15.51
C TRP A 119 -16.71 -17.93 15.14
#